data_82a3eae13508c3316a9085c230f65abe
#
_entry.id   82a3eae13508c3316a9085c230f65abe
#
_cell.length_a   1.000
_cell.length_b   1.000
_cell.length_c   1.000
_cell.angle_alpha   90.00
_cell.angle_beta   90.00
_cell.angle_gamma   90.00
#
_symmetry.space_group_name_H-M   'P 1'
#
loop_
_entity.id
_entity.type
_entity.pdbx_description
1 polymer ?
#
loop_
_entity_poly.entity_id
_entity_poly.type
_entity_poly.pdbx_seq_one_letter_code
_entity_poly.pdbx_strand_id
1 'polypeptide(L)'
;ALAAPFTFGHAMRFLGRKNCYLREASVIENMAKISQIVFDKTGTLTYSQNRKVNYSGESLSKTDEENIQLIFRQSNHPLSRIIANYLAQKEDRSLANFKEIPGKGLQAEVNGISYRLGSANWLEQKNEEEEESTVFVEINGEVKGHFSINNSFRKGLKSLLKELSKKYKL
;
A
#
# COMPACT_ATOMS: atom_id res chain seq x y z
N ALA A 1 46.29 14.19 -16.34
CA ALA A 1 45.80 13.50 -15.13
C ALA A 1 44.67 14.24 -14.40
N LEU A 2 44.36 15.52 -14.69
CA LEU A 2 43.35 16.33 -13.97
C LEU A 2 41.95 16.28 -14.58
N ALA A 3 41.78 15.80 -15.81
CA ALA A 3 40.49 15.83 -16.50
C ALA A 3 39.38 14.98 -15.81
N ALA A 4 39.71 13.77 -15.34
CA ALA A 4 38.76 12.86 -14.74
C ALA A 4 38.09 13.43 -13.44
N PRO A 5 38.85 13.99 -12.45
CA PRO A 5 38.24 14.61 -11.28
C PRO A 5 37.31 15.76 -11.62
N PHE A 6 37.66 16.61 -12.58
CA PHE A 6 36.79 17.70 -13.03
C PHE A 6 35.50 17.19 -13.68
N THR A 7 35.58 16.16 -14.52
CA THR A 7 34.41 15.55 -15.17
C THR A 7 33.48 14.94 -14.15
N PHE A 8 33.99 14.20 -13.15
CA PHE A 8 33.18 13.60 -12.09
C PHE A 8 32.55 14.68 -11.19
N GLY A 9 33.29 15.73 -10.84
CA GLY A 9 32.75 16.85 -10.08
C GLY A 9 31.61 17.55 -10.81
N HIS A 10 31.75 17.75 -12.12
CA HIS A 10 30.68 18.31 -12.95
C HIS A 10 29.45 17.38 -13.03
N ALA A 11 29.64 16.09 -13.22
CA ALA A 11 28.57 15.11 -13.28
C ALA A 11 27.82 15.02 -11.93
N MET A 12 28.52 14.99 -10.81
CA MET A 12 27.90 15.00 -9.47
C MET A 12 27.08 16.29 -9.24
N ARG A 13 27.58 17.45 -9.65
CA ARG A 13 26.86 18.73 -9.58
C ARG A 13 25.60 18.72 -10.46
N PHE A 14 25.71 18.19 -11.67
CA PHE A 14 24.57 18.06 -12.59
C PHE A 14 23.48 17.14 -12.01
N LEU A 15 23.85 15.99 -11.46
CA LEU A 15 22.93 15.05 -10.81
C LEU A 15 22.32 15.65 -9.55
N GLY A 16 23.10 16.38 -8.74
CA GLY A 16 22.59 17.09 -7.55
C GLY A 16 21.51 18.12 -7.88
N ARG A 17 21.62 18.83 -9.01
CA ARG A 17 20.57 19.75 -9.51
C ARG A 17 19.27 19.01 -9.91
N LYS A 18 19.35 17.70 -10.14
CA LYS A 18 18.21 16.79 -10.41
C LYS A 18 17.75 16.05 -9.17
N ASN A 19 18.16 16.49 -7.96
CA ASN A 19 17.89 15.83 -6.68
C ASN A 19 18.42 14.39 -6.59
N CYS A 20 19.46 14.06 -7.36
CA CYS A 20 20.17 12.79 -7.32
C CYS A 20 21.55 13.01 -6.67
N TYR A 21 21.68 12.62 -5.41
CA TYR A 21 22.90 12.83 -4.63
C TYR A 21 23.71 11.54 -4.59
N LEU A 22 24.89 11.56 -5.17
CA LEU A 22 25.80 10.42 -5.17
C LEU A 22 26.76 10.52 -3.99
N ARG A 23 27.02 9.37 -3.36
CA ARG A 23 27.95 9.29 -2.23
C ARG A 23 29.39 9.58 -2.63
N GLU A 24 29.78 9.09 -3.81
CA GLU A 24 31.15 9.20 -4.32
C GLU A 24 31.20 9.15 -5.86
N ALA A 25 32.29 9.58 -6.45
CA ALA A 25 32.44 9.66 -7.90
C ALA A 25 32.49 8.29 -8.59
N SER A 26 32.99 7.26 -7.91
CA SER A 26 33.02 5.86 -8.42
C SER A 26 31.66 5.31 -8.77
N VAL A 27 30.59 5.81 -8.11
CA VAL A 27 29.20 5.43 -8.41
C VAL A 27 28.84 5.79 -9.86
N ILE A 28 29.38 6.88 -10.42
CA ILE A 28 29.12 7.29 -11.81
C ILE A 28 29.62 6.23 -12.79
N GLU A 29 30.85 5.72 -12.55
CA GLU A 29 31.41 4.67 -13.37
C GLU A 29 30.62 3.36 -13.28
N ASN A 30 30.19 3.01 -12.08
CA ASN A 30 29.39 1.82 -11.85
C ASN A 30 28.01 1.94 -12.52
N MET A 31 27.35 3.10 -12.41
CA MET A 31 26.08 3.37 -13.10
C MET A 31 26.22 3.24 -14.64
N ALA A 32 27.35 3.61 -15.21
CA ALA A 32 27.59 3.47 -16.65
C ALA A 32 27.69 1.99 -17.13
N LYS A 33 27.96 1.07 -16.20
CA LYS A 33 28.16 -0.36 -16.47
C LYS A 33 26.97 -1.24 -16.14
N ILE A 34 25.90 -0.67 -15.55
CA ILE A 34 24.73 -1.48 -15.18
C ILE A 34 24.04 -2.06 -16.42
N SER A 35 23.58 -3.29 -16.29
CA SER A 35 22.80 -4.00 -17.30
C SER A 35 21.38 -4.34 -16.83
N GLN A 36 21.13 -4.23 -15.53
CA GLN A 36 19.86 -4.56 -14.92
C GLN A 36 19.46 -3.51 -13.89
N ILE A 37 18.15 -3.20 -13.81
CA ILE A 37 17.57 -2.32 -12.80
C ILE A 37 16.49 -3.10 -12.05
N VAL A 38 16.56 -3.10 -10.74
CA VAL A 38 15.55 -3.69 -9.86
C VAL A 38 14.83 -2.57 -9.13
N PHE A 39 13.52 -2.56 -9.19
CA PHE A 39 12.67 -1.57 -8.51
C PHE A 39 11.99 -2.19 -7.30
N ASP A 40 12.00 -1.48 -6.19
CA ASP A 40 11.04 -1.74 -5.12
C ASP A 40 9.64 -1.27 -5.55
N LYS A 41 8.61 -2.05 -5.25
CA LYS A 41 7.23 -1.76 -5.63
C LYS A 41 6.65 -0.63 -4.77
N THR A 42 6.68 -0.83 -3.43
CA THR A 42 5.91 -0.02 -2.50
C THR A 42 6.60 1.30 -2.16
N GLY A 43 5.96 2.42 -2.48
CA GLY A 43 6.51 3.76 -2.26
C GLY A 43 7.52 4.21 -3.34
N THR A 44 8.04 3.29 -4.17
CA THR A 44 8.92 3.61 -5.30
C THR A 44 8.13 3.68 -6.60
N LEU A 45 7.56 2.58 -7.05
CA LEU A 45 6.72 2.55 -8.26
C LEU A 45 5.29 3.03 -8.00
N THR A 46 4.83 2.92 -6.76
CA THR A 46 3.50 3.36 -6.32
C THR A 46 3.58 4.61 -5.44
N TYR A 47 2.48 5.32 -5.32
CA TYR A 47 2.34 6.38 -4.32
C TYR A 47 2.13 5.78 -2.94
N SER A 48 2.84 6.30 -1.93
CA SER A 48 2.64 5.89 -0.53
C SER A 48 1.36 6.46 0.09
N GLN A 49 0.84 7.57 -0.42
CA GLN A 49 -0.25 8.33 0.21
C GLN A 49 -1.59 8.33 -0.56
N ASN A 50 -1.63 8.01 -1.86
CA ASN A 50 -2.86 8.02 -2.66
C ASN A 50 -3.35 6.60 -2.94
N ARG A 51 -3.72 5.88 -1.89
CA ARG A 51 -4.38 4.59 -2.02
C ARG A 51 -5.87 4.81 -2.18
N LYS A 52 -6.44 4.32 -3.28
CA LYS A 52 -7.89 4.31 -3.46
C LYS A 52 -8.44 3.11 -2.72
N VAL A 53 -9.41 3.36 -1.86
CA VAL A 53 -10.19 2.33 -1.18
C VAL A 53 -11.54 2.27 -1.89
N ASN A 54 -11.96 1.08 -2.27
CA ASN A 54 -13.31 0.81 -2.77
C ASN A 54 -13.93 -0.27 -1.89
N TYR A 55 -15.22 -0.19 -1.68
CA TYR A 55 -16.00 -1.26 -1.08
C TYR A 55 -16.82 -1.94 -2.17
N SER A 56 -16.82 -3.27 -2.20
CA SER A 56 -17.59 -4.10 -3.11
C SER A 56 -18.36 -5.15 -2.30
N GLY A 57 -19.67 -5.25 -2.51
CA GLY A 57 -20.55 -6.17 -1.80
C GLY A 57 -21.93 -5.60 -1.51
N GLU A 58 -22.61 -6.17 -0.54
CA GLU A 58 -23.89 -5.64 -0.03
C GLU A 58 -23.69 -4.27 0.61
N SER A 59 -24.68 -3.38 0.44
CA SER A 59 -24.63 -2.05 1.07
C SER A 59 -24.59 -2.18 2.58
N LEU A 60 -23.55 -1.63 3.20
CA LEU A 60 -23.45 -1.55 4.65
C LEU A 60 -24.42 -0.49 5.19
N SER A 61 -25.05 -0.76 6.34
CA SER A 61 -25.78 0.27 7.04
C SER A 61 -24.79 1.32 7.60
N LYS A 62 -25.27 2.53 7.85
CA LYS A 62 -24.47 3.58 8.48
C LYS A 62 -23.88 3.12 9.82
N THR A 63 -24.66 2.38 10.60
CA THR A 63 -24.22 1.82 11.88
C THR A 63 -23.11 0.78 11.70
N ASP A 64 -23.20 -0.06 10.67
CA ASP A 64 -22.14 -1.04 10.37
C ASP A 64 -20.86 -0.35 9.92
N GLU A 65 -20.94 0.68 9.09
CA GLU A 65 -19.76 1.47 8.69
C GLU A 65 -19.07 2.11 9.90
N GLU A 66 -19.85 2.67 10.84
CA GLU A 66 -19.35 3.25 12.09
C GLU A 66 -18.65 2.19 12.97
N ASN A 67 -19.27 1.01 13.13
CA ASN A 67 -18.71 -0.08 13.91
C ASN A 67 -17.44 -0.65 13.27
N ILE A 68 -17.44 -0.86 11.96
CA ILE A 68 -16.28 -1.32 11.19
C ILE A 68 -15.13 -0.33 11.31
N GLN A 69 -15.41 0.97 11.19
CA GLN A 69 -14.39 2.00 11.38
C GLN A 69 -13.79 1.96 12.78
N LEU A 70 -14.63 1.85 13.80
CA LEU A 70 -14.22 1.78 15.19
C LEU A 70 -13.26 0.58 15.42
N ILE A 71 -13.59 -0.58 14.84
CA ILE A 71 -12.76 -1.79 14.92
C ILE A 71 -11.40 -1.55 14.22
N PHE A 72 -11.40 -1.00 13.00
CA PHE A 72 -10.15 -0.72 12.28
C PHE A 72 -9.25 0.28 13.01
N ARG A 73 -9.81 1.24 13.74
CA ARG A 73 -9.03 2.21 14.53
C ARG A 73 -8.25 1.60 15.68
N GLN A 74 -8.64 0.43 16.18
CA GLN A 74 -7.92 -0.26 17.26
C GLN A 74 -6.63 -0.95 16.76
N SER A 75 -6.50 -1.14 15.45
CA SER A 75 -5.35 -1.81 14.87
C SER A 75 -4.30 -0.80 14.35
N ASN A 76 -3.04 -1.11 14.59
CA ASN A 76 -1.91 -0.39 14.00
C ASN A 76 -1.54 -0.85 12.60
N HIS A 77 -2.23 -1.86 12.05
CA HIS A 77 -1.95 -2.40 10.74
C HIS A 77 -2.17 -1.33 9.64
N PRO A 78 -1.27 -1.19 8.65
CA PRO A 78 -1.37 -0.16 7.60
C PRO A 78 -2.69 -0.18 6.83
N LEU A 79 -3.23 -1.37 6.50
CA LEU A 79 -4.51 -1.49 5.80
C LEU A 79 -5.67 -1.02 6.66
N SER A 80 -5.67 -1.36 7.96
CA SER A 80 -6.70 -0.93 8.91
C SER A 80 -6.78 0.60 9.00
N ARG A 81 -5.63 1.27 9.10
CA ARG A 81 -5.56 2.74 9.15
C ARG A 81 -6.10 3.39 7.87
N ILE A 82 -5.82 2.80 6.70
CA ILE A 82 -6.29 3.31 5.42
C ILE A 82 -7.80 3.20 5.32
N ILE A 83 -8.39 2.04 5.68
CA ILE A 83 -9.83 1.82 5.64
C ILE A 83 -10.54 2.69 6.69
N ALA A 84 -10.00 2.80 7.90
CA ALA A 84 -10.54 3.67 8.94
C ALA A 84 -10.62 5.13 8.50
N ASN A 85 -9.60 5.62 7.77
CA ASN A 85 -9.60 6.97 7.22
C ASN A 85 -10.57 7.15 6.05
N TYR A 86 -10.81 6.10 5.27
CA TYR A 86 -11.79 6.12 4.17
C TYR A 86 -13.23 6.25 4.68
N LEU A 87 -13.58 5.52 5.74
CA LEU A 87 -14.93 5.54 6.34
C LEU A 87 -15.26 6.86 7.07
N ALA A 88 -14.27 7.71 7.41
CA ALA A 88 -14.34 9.12 7.84
C ALA A 88 -15.40 9.49 8.89
N GLN A 89 -15.86 8.58 9.74
CA GLN A 89 -16.83 8.85 10.81
C GLN A 89 -16.13 9.04 12.17
N LYS A 90 -16.72 9.81 13.07
CA LYS A 90 -16.16 10.10 14.39
C LYS A 90 -17.20 9.83 15.46
N GLU A 91 -17.24 8.61 15.95
CA GLU A 91 -17.94 8.33 17.22
C GLU A 91 -17.07 7.45 18.09
N ASP A 92 -16.91 7.82 19.36
CA ASP A 92 -16.27 7.01 20.39
C ASP A 92 -17.34 6.11 21.04
N ARG A 93 -17.32 4.83 20.67
CA ARG A 93 -18.13 3.78 21.29
C ARG A 93 -17.20 2.74 21.90
N SER A 94 -17.68 2.03 22.92
CA SER A 94 -16.91 0.94 23.51
C SER A 94 -17.00 -0.33 22.66
N LEU A 95 -15.85 -0.96 22.44
CA LEU A 95 -15.75 -2.28 21.84
C LEU A 95 -15.71 -3.35 22.91
N ALA A 96 -16.42 -4.45 22.68
CA ALA A 96 -16.28 -5.66 23.46
C ALA A 96 -15.52 -6.73 22.64
N ASN A 97 -14.79 -7.59 23.34
CA ASN A 97 -14.15 -8.78 22.76
C ASN A 97 -13.22 -8.51 21.55
N PHE A 98 -12.56 -7.32 21.50
CA PHE A 98 -11.61 -7.01 20.42
C PHE A 98 -10.40 -7.95 20.46
N LYS A 99 -10.08 -8.53 19.32
CA LYS A 99 -8.88 -9.37 19.08
C LYS A 99 -8.28 -9.06 17.72
N GLU A 100 -6.98 -8.81 17.69
CA GLU A 100 -6.19 -8.80 16.48
C GLU A 100 -5.48 -10.15 16.35
N ILE A 101 -5.76 -10.89 15.26
CA ILE A 101 -5.24 -12.24 15.03
C ILE A 101 -4.19 -12.15 13.91
N PRO A 102 -2.90 -12.38 14.24
CA PRO A 102 -1.82 -12.29 13.26
C PRO A 102 -2.07 -13.16 12.02
N GLY A 103 -1.90 -12.56 10.83
CA GLY A 103 -2.10 -13.24 9.54
C GLY A 103 -3.55 -13.50 9.14
N LYS A 104 -4.51 -13.19 10.02
CA LYS A 104 -5.96 -13.37 9.77
C LYS A 104 -6.68 -12.04 9.65
N GLY A 105 -6.72 -11.25 10.72
CA GLY A 105 -7.44 -9.98 10.75
C GLY A 105 -7.92 -9.58 12.15
N LEU A 106 -9.02 -8.87 12.19
CA LEU A 106 -9.63 -8.29 13.39
C LEU A 106 -10.97 -8.95 13.68
N GLN A 107 -11.23 -9.21 14.95
CA GLN A 107 -12.53 -9.68 15.44
C GLN A 107 -12.96 -8.79 16.59
N ALA A 108 -14.23 -8.41 16.62
CA ALA A 108 -14.81 -7.65 17.73
C ALA A 108 -16.32 -7.86 17.79
N GLU A 109 -16.89 -7.48 18.92
CA GLU A 109 -18.33 -7.40 19.13
C GLU A 109 -18.71 -5.97 19.50
N VAL A 110 -19.73 -5.42 18.84
CA VAL A 110 -20.26 -4.09 19.10
C VAL A 110 -21.77 -4.20 19.25
N ASN A 111 -22.29 -3.87 20.40
CA ASN A 111 -23.73 -3.94 20.71
C ASN A 111 -24.37 -5.32 20.41
N GLY A 112 -23.66 -6.42 20.70
CA GLY A 112 -24.14 -7.78 20.45
C GLY A 112 -24.01 -8.26 18.99
N ILE A 113 -23.46 -7.44 18.10
CA ILE A 113 -23.19 -7.79 16.69
C ILE A 113 -21.72 -8.20 16.58
N SER A 114 -21.48 -9.38 16.01
CA SER A 114 -20.14 -9.91 15.78
C SER A 114 -19.59 -9.46 14.42
N TYR A 115 -18.36 -8.96 14.42
CA TYR A 115 -17.64 -8.52 13.21
C TYR A 115 -16.33 -9.30 13.07
N ARG A 116 -16.06 -9.82 11.86
CA ARG A 116 -14.74 -10.31 11.46
C ARG A 116 -14.27 -9.57 10.21
N LEU A 117 -13.09 -8.95 10.29
CA LEU A 117 -12.52 -8.11 9.23
C LEU A 117 -11.13 -8.63 8.90
N GLY A 118 -10.94 -9.25 7.73
CA GLY A 118 -9.65 -9.87 7.49
C GLY A 118 -9.44 -10.50 6.11
N SER A 119 -8.45 -11.40 6.06
CA SER A 119 -8.02 -12.07 4.84
C SER A 119 -9.10 -13.00 4.27
N ALA A 120 -9.10 -13.18 2.94
CA ALA A 120 -9.96 -14.10 2.23
C ALA A 120 -9.90 -15.52 2.81
N ASN A 121 -8.69 -16.02 3.07
CA ASN A 121 -8.50 -17.38 3.61
C ASN A 121 -9.15 -17.57 4.98
N TRP A 122 -9.16 -16.54 5.83
CA TRP A 122 -9.77 -16.63 7.14
C TRP A 122 -11.29 -16.62 7.10
N LEU A 123 -11.86 -15.95 6.10
CA LEU A 123 -13.32 -15.86 5.91
C LEU A 123 -13.82 -16.81 4.80
N GLU A 124 -13.00 -17.80 4.42
CA GLU A 124 -13.31 -18.83 3.43
C GLU A 124 -13.79 -18.28 2.06
N GLN A 125 -13.23 -17.11 1.69
CA GLN A 125 -13.52 -16.46 0.43
C GLN A 125 -12.42 -16.70 -0.61
N LYS A 126 -12.78 -16.66 -1.88
CA LYS A 126 -11.82 -16.65 -2.99
C LYS A 126 -11.34 -15.22 -3.22
N ASN A 127 -10.04 -15.02 -3.30
CA ASN A 127 -9.46 -13.76 -3.72
C ASN A 127 -9.23 -13.82 -5.22
N GLU A 128 -10.06 -13.14 -6.01
CA GLU A 128 -9.97 -13.17 -7.47
C GLU A 128 -8.94 -12.21 -8.04
N GLU A 129 -8.46 -11.25 -7.22
CA GLU A 129 -7.51 -10.23 -7.65
C GLU A 129 -6.19 -10.34 -6.86
N GLU A 130 -5.19 -10.98 -7.47
CA GLU A 130 -3.85 -11.14 -6.87
C GLU A 130 -3.09 -9.80 -6.68
N GLU A 131 -3.47 -8.73 -7.38
CA GLU A 131 -2.75 -7.46 -7.36
C GLU A 131 -3.24 -6.47 -6.30
N GLU A 132 -4.41 -6.68 -5.71
CA GLU A 132 -5.03 -5.78 -4.73
C GLU A 132 -4.94 -6.34 -3.30
N SER A 133 -4.70 -5.44 -2.35
CA SER A 133 -4.84 -5.81 -0.94
C SER A 133 -6.32 -5.76 -0.57
N THR A 134 -6.93 -6.93 -0.33
CA THR A 134 -8.34 -7.05 0.04
C THR A 134 -8.52 -7.33 1.52
N VAL A 135 -9.56 -6.74 2.12
CA VAL A 135 -10.01 -7.01 3.48
C VAL A 135 -11.50 -7.30 3.46
N PHE A 136 -11.86 -8.53 3.72
CA PHE A 136 -13.25 -8.99 3.75
C PHE A 136 -13.95 -8.58 5.03
N VAL A 137 -15.25 -8.34 4.93
CA VAL A 137 -16.15 -7.93 6.02
C VAL A 137 -17.18 -9.01 6.23
N GLU A 138 -17.20 -9.57 7.43
CA GLU A 138 -18.22 -10.50 7.89
C GLU A 138 -18.97 -9.90 9.08
N ILE A 139 -20.29 -9.99 9.07
CA ILE A 139 -21.19 -9.53 10.14
C ILE A 139 -22.09 -10.69 10.52
N ASN A 140 -22.09 -11.09 11.80
CA ASN A 140 -22.87 -12.21 12.33
C ASN A 140 -22.72 -13.53 11.54
N GLY A 141 -21.51 -13.82 11.05
CA GLY A 141 -21.24 -15.05 10.28
C GLY A 141 -21.52 -14.96 8.79
N GLU A 142 -22.04 -13.85 8.28
CA GLU A 142 -22.29 -13.63 6.87
C GLU A 142 -21.26 -12.65 6.27
N VAL A 143 -20.62 -13.04 5.16
CA VAL A 143 -19.70 -12.14 4.45
C VAL A 143 -20.51 -11.15 3.62
N LYS A 144 -20.42 -9.86 3.99
CA LYS A 144 -21.15 -8.77 3.33
C LYS A 144 -20.42 -8.16 2.14
N GLY A 145 -19.12 -8.32 2.06
CA GLY A 145 -18.30 -7.79 0.98
C GLY A 145 -16.84 -7.64 1.39
N HIS A 146 -16.12 -6.81 0.64
CA HIS A 146 -14.70 -6.54 0.92
C HIS A 146 -14.30 -5.11 0.57
N PHE A 147 -13.32 -4.61 1.27
CA PHE A 147 -12.57 -3.42 0.88
C PHE A 147 -11.40 -3.84 0.00
N SER A 148 -11.27 -3.24 -1.17
CA SER A 148 -10.10 -3.34 -2.02
C SER A 148 -9.26 -2.07 -1.91
N ILE A 149 -7.94 -2.23 -1.79
CA ILE A 149 -6.99 -1.13 -1.64
C ILE A 149 -6.02 -1.18 -2.79
N ASN A 150 -6.24 -0.29 -3.74
CA ASN A 150 -5.43 -0.16 -4.93
C ASN A 150 -4.20 0.71 -4.69
N ASN A 151 -3.04 0.16 -4.97
CA ASN A 151 -1.81 0.94 -5.04
C ASN A 151 -1.74 1.63 -6.41
N SER A 152 -2.07 2.92 -6.46
CA SER A 152 -1.90 3.66 -7.71
C SER A 152 -0.43 3.79 -8.08
N PHE A 153 -0.06 3.33 -9.27
CA PHE A 153 1.26 3.54 -9.83
C PHE A 153 1.51 5.03 -10.14
N ARG A 154 2.76 5.45 -10.05
CA ARG A 154 3.15 6.82 -10.37
C ARG A 154 2.83 7.15 -11.84
N LYS A 155 2.36 8.37 -12.06
CA LYS A 155 2.11 8.86 -13.43
C LYS A 155 3.38 8.77 -14.25
N GLY A 156 3.27 8.29 -15.50
CA GLY A 156 4.38 8.13 -16.42
C GLY A 156 5.23 6.85 -16.20
N LEU A 157 4.91 6.00 -15.21
CA LEU A 157 5.66 4.79 -14.95
C LEU A 157 5.73 3.86 -16.16
N LYS A 158 4.60 3.61 -16.84
CA LYS A 158 4.56 2.73 -18.02
C LYS A 158 5.50 3.20 -19.13
N SER A 159 5.55 4.52 -19.41
CA SER A 159 6.43 5.10 -20.41
C SER A 159 7.91 4.99 -20.00
N LEU A 160 8.21 5.25 -18.72
CA LEU A 160 9.56 5.11 -18.17
C LEU A 160 10.05 3.67 -18.25
N LEU A 161 9.26 2.69 -17.82
CA LEU A 161 9.63 1.27 -17.89
C LEU A 161 9.83 0.81 -19.34
N LYS A 162 8.96 1.25 -20.26
CA LYS A 162 9.12 0.98 -21.71
C LYS A 162 10.41 1.58 -22.28
N GLU A 163 10.83 2.74 -21.80
CA GLU A 163 12.08 3.36 -22.24
C GLU A 163 13.30 2.63 -21.65
N LEU A 164 13.28 2.33 -20.36
CA LEU A 164 14.36 1.63 -19.69
C LEU A 164 14.54 0.20 -20.19
N SER A 165 13.46 -0.52 -20.51
CA SER A 165 13.53 -1.90 -21.02
C SER A 165 14.21 -2.04 -22.38
N LYS A 166 14.37 -0.93 -23.13
CA LYS A 166 15.16 -0.93 -24.39
C LYS A 166 16.66 -1.07 -24.14
N LYS A 167 17.14 -0.70 -22.95
CA LYS A 167 18.56 -0.63 -22.63
C LYS A 167 18.97 -1.54 -21.47
N TYR A 168 18.04 -1.80 -20.55
CA TYR A 168 18.31 -2.55 -19.33
C TYR A 168 17.32 -3.69 -19.18
N LYS A 169 17.76 -4.76 -18.51
CA LYS A 169 16.85 -5.79 -17.99
C LYS A 169 16.15 -5.20 -16.76
N LEU A 170 14.82 -5.32 -16.70
CA LEU A 170 14.01 -4.85 -15.58
C LEU A 170 13.50 -6.02 -14.76
#